data_1dc9f2424f6b26584edd91adeed3d9c1
#
_entry.id   1dc9f2424f6b26584edd91adeed3d9c1
#
_cell.length_a   1.000
_cell.length_b   1.000
_cell.length_c   1.000
_cell.angle_alpha   90.00
_cell.angle_beta   90.00
_cell.angle_gamma   90.00
#
_symmetry.space_group_name_H-M   'P 1'
#
loop_
_entity.id
_entity.type
_entity.pdbx_description
1 polymer ?
#
loop_
_entity_poly.entity_id
_entity_poly.type
_entity_poly.pdbx_seq_one_letter_code
_entity_poly.pdbx_strand_id
1 'polypeptide(L)'
;IFKILLKTVFIVSFIFGVSKEEPFYNFKKNKSYFPIKDKSTIVLDGLLDESIWGELNIINDFKQVDPHFNSKPSQKTEVKIFYNDNSIFFGVKIYDDVNKISGNLAQYDDWFEGFENSSDYFIVEIDSYHDHQTSFAFAVNSVGVKADYMIYNDNPEMIDDDWNQKWNAKVQKNQEGWNIEYEIPFKALKFNNPDNIGLNFIRYIKRNNEYHSWVVLPRETEGVVSHYGHLVGMEIEKNKYLSFRPYLLFGSTSYNDFYYKNIELMNEFNIIDKNNYEKLLGLDLTYNINNFSIF
;
A
#
# COMPACT_ATOMS: atom_id res chain seq x y z
N ILE A 1 -1.04 35.30 -67.13
CA ILE A 1 -0.48 33.94 -67.13
C ILE A 1 0.61 33.89 -66.05
N PHE A 2 0.25 33.54 -64.81
CA PHE A 2 1.21 33.37 -63.74
C PHE A 2 1.46 31.88 -63.54
N LYS A 3 2.69 31.44 -63.73
CA LYS A 3 3.18 30.11 -63.32
C LYS A 3 3.57 30.15 -61.85
N ILE A 4 2.83 29.46 -61.02
CA ILE A 4 3.21 29.20 -59.64
C ILE A 4 4.13 27.94 -59.65
N LEU A 5 5.38 28.14 -59.23
CA LEU A 5 6.38 27.07 -59.05
C LEU A 5 6.18 26.51 -57.63
N LEU A 6 5.65 25.30 -57.51
CA LEU A 6 5.55 24.58 -56.27
C LEU A 6 6.92 23.98 -55.94
N LYS A 7 7.66 24.57 -55.00
CA LYS A 7 8.84 23.98 -54.41
C LYS A 7 8.44 22.95 -53.36
N THR A 8 8.55 21.69 -53.71
CA THR A 8 8.41 20.58 -52.76
C THR A 8 9.68 20.54 -51.92
N VAL A 9 9.55 20.91 -50.64
CA VAL A 9 10.62 20.73 -49.66
C VAL A 9 10.50 19.30 -49.11
N PHE A 10 11.42 18.45 -49.46
CA PHE A 10 11.61 17.16 -48.81
C PHE A 10 12.28 17.38 -47.46
N ILE A 11 11.49 17.28 -46.38
CA ILE A 11 12.03 17.14 -45.02
C ILE A 11 12.38 15.68 -44.84
N VAL A 12 13.66 15.36 -44.99
CA VAL A 12 14.22 14.06 -44.56
C VAL A 12 14.33 14.11 -43.05
N SER A 13 13.31 13.57 -42.37
CA SER A 13 13.41 13.27 -40.95
C SER A 13 14.38 12.11 -40.77
N PHE A 14 15.61 12.41 -40.37
CA PHE A 14 16.49 11.41 -39.80
C PHE A 14 15.91 11.01 -38.45
N ILE A 15 15.13 9.93 -38.44
CA ILE A 15 14.81 9.20 -37.23
C ILE A 15 16.11 8.49 -36.82
N PHE A 16 16.93 9.13 -36.01
CA PHE A 16 17.89 8.38 -35.20
C PHE A 16 17.04 7.55 -34.22
N GLY A 17 16.79 6.32 -34.59
CA GLY A 17 16.38 5.28 -33.69
C GLY A 17 17.53 5.01 -32.72
N VAL A 18 17.67 5.86 -31.70
CA VAL A 18 18.36 5.48 -30.49
C VAL A 18 17.39 4.51 -29.81
N SER A 19 17.59 3.21 -30.08
CA SER A 19 17.08 2.20 -29.18
C SER A 19 17.78 2.45 -27.83
N LYS A 20 17.22 3.32 -26.99
CA LYS A 20 17.46 3.24 -25.58
C LYS A 20 16.93 1.87 -25.16
N GLU A 21 17.77 0.86 -25.22
CA GLU A 21 17.60 -0.29 -24.35
C GLU A 21 17.72 0.28 -22.95
N GLU A 22 16.58 0.55 -22.36
CA GLU A 22 16.49 1.05 -20.99
C GLU A 22 17.16 0.00 -20.12
N PRO A 23 18.24 0.30 -19.40
CA PRO A 23 18.89 -0.66 -18.51
C PRO A 23 17.92 -1.20 -17.44
N PHE A 24 16.76 -0.57 -17.30
CA PHE A 24 15.67 -0.92 -16.37
C PHE A 24 14.82 -2.11 -16.82
N TYR A 25 14.74 -2.40 -18.10
CA TYR A 25 13.96 -3.54 -18.59
C TYR A 25 14.45 -4.88 -18.05
N ASN A 26 15.72 -5.00 -17.71
CA ASN A 26 16.30 -6.19 -17.11
C ASN A 26 15.99 -6.37 -15.61
N PHE A 27 15.75 -5.29 -14.87
CA PHE A 27 15.31 -5.40 -13.46
C PHE A 27 13.89 -5.95 -13.35
N LYS A 28 13.00 -5.59 -14.27
CA LYS A 28 11.61 -6.04 -14.32
C LYS A 28 11.47 -7.54 -14.62
N LYS A 29 12.45 -8.14 -15.29
CA LYS A 29 12.33 -9.49 -15.87
C LYS A 29 12.52 -10.63 -14.86
N ASN A 30 12.99 -10.36 -13.63
CA ASN A 30 13.49 -11.40 -12.73
C ASN A 30 12.86 -11.46 -11.32
N LYS A 31 11.95 -10.55 -10.97
CA LYS A 31 11.31 -10.57 -9.66
C LYS A 31 9.90 -11.14 -9.78
N SER A 32 9.78 -12.45 -9.58
CA SER A 32 8.49 -13.14 -9.56
C SER A 32 8.45 -14.13 -8.41
N TYR A 33 7.29 -14.26 -7.79
CA TYR A 33 6.99 -15.23 -6.77
C TYR A 33 5.72 -16.00 -7.11
N PHE A 34 5.72 -17.29 -6.81
CA PHE A 34 4.61 -18.21 -7.07
C PHE A 34 4.08 -18.68 -5.72
N PRO A 35 3.02 -18.07 -5.18
CA PRO A 35 2.47 -18.44 -3.89
C PRO A 35 1.74 -19.77 -3.97
N ILE A 36 1.77 -20.52 -2.87
CA ILE A 36 1.06 -21.80 -2.76
C ILE A 36 -0.36 -21.53 -2.26
N LYS A 37 -1.35 -22.18 -2.86
CA LYS A 37 -2.71 -22.21 -2.34
C LYS A 37 -2.78 -23.30 -1.27
N ASP A 38 -3.10 -22.90 -0.04
CA ASP A 38 -3.22 -23.82 1.09
C ASP A 38 -4.44 -23.50 1.96
N LYS A 39 -5.05 -24.52 2.54
CA LYS A 39 -6.23 -24.39 3.41
C LYS A 39 -5.89 -24.34 4.90
N SER A 40 -4.61 -24.29 5.25
CA SER A 40 -4.18 -24.22 6.63
C SER A 40 -4.81 -23.04 7.35
N THR A 41 -5.21 -23.29 8.57
CA THR A 41 -5.67 -22.24 9.47
C THR A 41 -4.45 -21.64 10.17
N ILE A 42 -4.25 -20.34 10.02
CA ILE A 42 -3.22 -19.59 10.71
C ILE A 42 -3.82 -18.96 11.96
N VAL A 43 -3.11 -19.06 13.06
CA VAL A 43 -3.38 -18.26 14.26
C VAL A 43 -2.48 -17.04 14.21
N LEU A 44 -3.03 -15.90 13.82
CA LEU A 44 -2.25 -14.66 13.74
C LEU A 44 -1.74 -14.24 15.12
N ASP A 45 -0.53 -14.63 15.47
CA ASP A 45 0.14 -14.27 16.73
C ASP A 45 1.56 -13.72 16.53
N GLY A 46 2.08 -13.80 15.31
CA GLY A 46 3.40 -13.29 14.92
C GLY A 46 4.54 -14.28 15.13
N LEU A 47 4.26 -15.59 15.40
CA LEU A 47 5.32 -16.56 15.69
C LEU A 47 5.90 -17.24 14.46
N LEU A 48 5.18 -17.40 13.38
CA LEU A 48 5.55 -18.12 12.16
C LEU A 48 5.89 -19.60 12.45
N ASP A 49 5.16 -20.25 13.33
CA ASP A 49 5.43 -21.62 13.79
C ASP A 49 4.51 -22.67 13.17
N GLU A 50 3.47 -22.26 12.41
CA GLU A 50 2.66 -23.21 11.66
C GLU A 50 3.48 -23.90 10.56
N SER A 51 3.17 -25.18 10.34
CA SER A 51 3.92 -26.03 9.39
C SER A 51 4.03 -25.44 7.99
N ILE A 52 2.99 -24.73 7.55
CA ILE A 52 2.96 -24.12 6.21
C ILE A 52 4.15 -23.18 6.00
N TRP A 53 4.53 -22.38 7.00
CA TRP A 53 5.66 -21.48 6.89
C TRP A 53 6.98 -22.21 6.62
N GLY A 54 7.09 -23.48 7.01
CA GLY A 54 8.27 -24.32 6.74
C GLY A 54 8.40 -24.74 5.27
N GLU A 55 7.31 -24.82 4.54
CA GLU A 55 7.22 -25.39 3.19
C GLU A 55 7.39 -24.34 2.07
N LEU A 56 7.27 -23.04 2.39
CA LEU A 56 7.24 -21.95 1.44
C LEU A 56 8.63 -21.49 0.99
N ASN A 57 8.72 -21.07 -0.26
CA ASN A 57 9.89 -20.38 -0.77
C ASN A 57 10.08 -19.03 -0.06
N ILE A 58 11.34 -18.63 0.07
CA ILE A 58 11.74 -17.42 0.79
C ILE A 58 12.11 -16.32 -0.22
N ILE A 59 11.54 -15.14 -0.06
CA ILE A 59 12.03 -13.90 -0.66
C ILE A 59 13.02 -13.27 0.33
N ASN A 60 14.28 -13.11 -0.05
CA ASN A 60 15.33 -12.55 0.82
C ASN A 60 16.35 -11.70 0.05
N ASP A 61 16.09 -11.43 -1.21
CA ASP A 61 16.99 -10.70 -2.11
C ASP A 61 16.73 -9.19 -2.12
N PHE A 62 16.45 -8.65 -0.94
CA PHE A 62 16.30 -7.22 -0.71
C PHE A 62 17.58 -6.45 -0.99
N LYS A 63 17.43 -5.19 -1.36
CA LYS A 63 18.52 -4.25 -1.54
C LYS A 63 18.23 -2.95 -0.80
N GLN A 64 19.29 -2.25 -0.45
CA GLN A 64 19.20 -0.93 0.13
C GLN A 64 18.80 0.10 -0.95
N VAL A 65 17.83 0.94 -0.64
CA VAL A 65 17.42 2.09 -1.45
C VAL A 65 18.17 3.34 -0.98
N ASP A 66 18.13 3.57 0.31
CA ASP A 66 18.84 4.65 1.00
C ASP A 66 19.54 4.09 2.25
N PRO A 67 20.69 4.66 2.67
CA PRO A 67 21.47 5.72 2.05
C PRO A 67 22.36 5.24 0.89
N HIS A 68 22.55 3.94 0.71
CA HIS A 68 23.49 3.38 -0.28
C HIS A 68 22.74 2.57 -1.34
N PHE A 69 22.35 3.24 -2.41
CA PHE A 69 21.57 2.68 -3.49
C PHE A 69 22.12 1.33 -4.00
N ASN A 70 21.22 0.34 -4.16
CA ASN A 70 21.48 -1.03 -4.67
C ASN A 70 22.53 -1.82 -3.87
N SER A 71 22.89 -1.37 -2.69
CA SER A 71 23.84 -2.05 -1.80
C SER A 71 23.18 -3.21 -1.05
N LYS A 72 24.00 -4.04 -0.41
CA LYS A 72 23.51 -5.09 0.47
C LYS A 72 22.85 -4.45 1.71
N PRO A 73 21.67 -4.92 2.13
CA PRO A 73 21.02 -4.47 3.36
C PRO A 73 21.91 -4.69 4.60
N SER A 74 21.88 -3.76 5.55
CA SER A 74 22.58 -3.90 6.82
C SER A 74 22.03 -5.04 7.67
N GLN A 75 20.73 -5.31 7.52
CA GLN A 75 20.01 -6.35 8.23
C GLN A 75 19.18 -7.19 7.26
N LYS A 76 19.10 -8.51 7.51
CA LYS A 76 18.38 -9.45 6.68
C LYS A 76 16.87 -9.35 6.88
N THR A 77 16.12 -9.58 5.81
CA THR A 77 14.66 -9.75 5.82
C THR A 77 14.30 -10.98 5.00
N GLU A 78 13.35 -11.76 5.49
CA GLU A 78 12.78 -12.91 4.79
C GLU A 78 11.27 -12.76 4.74
N VAL A 79 10.68 -12.98 3.56
CA VAL A 79 9.23 -12.99 3.34
C VAL A 79 8.82 -14.31 2.75
N LYS A 80 7.72 -14.85 3.23
CA LYS A 80 7.05 -16.04 2.73
C LYS A 80 5.59 -15.72 2.46
N ILE A 81 5.01 -16.29 1.40
CA ILE A 81 3.66 -15.96 0.95
C ILE A 81 2.90 -17.23 0.63
N PHE A 82 1.69 -17.33 1.15
CA PHE A 82 0.70 -18.30 0.70
C PHE A 82 -0.68 -17.63 0.65
N TYR A 83 -1.67 -18.31 0.09
CA TYR A 83 -3.04 -17.82 0.06
C TYR A 83 -4.03 -18.95 0.22
N ASN A 84 -5.24 -18.62 0.67
CA ASN A 84 -6.38 -19.53 0.69
C ASN A 84 -7.53 -18.97 -0.17
N ASP A 85 -8.74 -19.47 0.00
CA ASP A 85 -9.90 -19.01 -0.78
C ASP A 85 -10.34 -17.58 -0.44
N ASN A 86 -9.92 -17.01 0.70
CA ASN A 86 -10.42 -15.74 1.23
C ASN A 86 -9.36 -14.64 1.40
N SER A 87 -8.11 -15.02 1.62
CA SER A 87 -7.05 -14.11 2.03
C SER A 87 -5.70 -14.51 1.46
N ILE A 88 -4.81 -13.54 1.33
CA ILE A 88 -3.39 -13.74 1.15
C ILE A 88 -2.69 -13.48 2.48
N PHE A 89 -1.66 -14.29 2.77
CA PHE A 89 -0.89 -14.25 4.00
C PHE A 89 0.58 -13.99 3.71
N PHE A 90 1.17 -13.10 4.49
CA PHE A 90 2.60 -12.83 4.44
C PHE A 90 3.20 -13.10 5.83
N GLY A 91 4.15 -14.03 5.87
CA GLY A 91 5.02 -14.26 7.04
C GLY A 91 6.34 -13.54 6.82
N VAL A 92 6.63 -12.56 7.64
CA VAL A 92 7.83 -11.72 7.51
C VAL A 92 8.73 -11.93 8.71
N LYS A 93 9.96 -12.39 8.48
CA LYS A 93 11.01 -12.48 9.50
C LYS A 93 12.02 -11.37 9.29
N ILE A 94 12.11 -10.49 10.27
CA ILE A 94 12.94 -9.30 10.25
C ILE A 94 14.06 -9.47 11.25
N TYR A 95 15.27 -9.74 10.75
CA TYR A 95 16.46 -9.89 11.59
C TYR A 95 16.96 -8.52 12.02
N ASP A 96 17.24 -8.38 13.31
CA ASP A 96 17.80 -7.16 13.88
C ASP A 96 18.34 -7.41 15.30
N ASP A 97 19.15 -6.46 15.80
CA ASP A 97 19.49 -6.38 17.21
C ASP A 97 18.28 -5.90 18.02
N VAL A 98 17.70 -6.79 18.81
CA VAL A 98 16.44 -6.54 19.54
C VAL A 98 16.50 -5.32 20.46
N ASN A 99 17.72 -4.96 20.92
CA ASN A 99 17.92 -3.79 21.78
C ASN A 99 17.95 -2.46 21.00
N LYS A 100 17.99 -2.53 19.68
CA LYS A 100 18.08 -1.38 18.79
C LYS A 100 16.82 -1.14 17.95
N ILE A 101 15.84 -2.03 18.09
CA ILE A 101 14.55 -1.91 17.36
C ILE A 101 13.77 -0.75 17.96
N SER A 102 13.49 0.24 17.12
CA SER A 102 12.65 1.39 17.48
C SER A 102 11.18 1.07 17.22
N GLY A 103 10.30 1.48 18.12
CA GLY A 103 8.86 1.35 17.93
C GLY A 103 8.09 2.30 18.83
N ASN A 104 7.18 3.04 18.24
CA ASN A 104 6.29 3.96 18.92
C ASN A 104 4.84 3.49 18.80
N LEU A 105 4.09 3.57 19.90
CA LEU A 105 2.66 3.30 19.90
C LEU A 105 1.92 4.55 19.41
N ALA A 106 1.02 4.36 18.48
CA ALA A 106 0.18 5.40 17.92
C ALA A 106 -1.22 4.85 17.63
N GLN A 107 -2.13 5.70 17.21
CA GLN A 107 -3.43 5.26 16.72
C GLN A 107 -3.26 4.55 15.36
N TYR A 108 -4.28 3.81 14.97
CA TYR A 108 -4.38 3.24 13.63
C TYR A 108 -4.36 4.38 12.60
N ASP A 109 -3.63 4.22 11.51
CA ASP A 109 -3.41 5.20 10.45
C ASP A 109 -2.68 6.49 10.86
N ASP A 110 -2.17 6.57 12.06
CA ASP A 110 -1.30 7.68 12.45
C ASP A 110 0.11 7.45 11.90
N TRP A 111 0.29 7.84 10.63
CA TRP A 111 1.56 7.68 9.95
C TRP A 111 2.69 8.49 10.62
N PHE A 112 2.36 9.70 11.08
CA PHE A 112 3.36 10.61 11.64
C PHE A 112 3.93 10.10 12.97
N GLU A 113 3.07 9.73 13.92
CA GLU A 113 3.53 9.26 15.23
C GLU A 113 3.93 7.78 15.23
N GLY A 114 3.26 6.96 14.42
CA GLY A 114 3.46 5.51 14.41
C GLY A 114 4.63 5.04 13.56
N PHE A 115 4.98 5.77 12.51
CA PHE A 115 5.90 5.29 11.48
C PHE A 115 7.02 6.30 11.19
N GLU A 116 6.68 7.46 10.63
CA GLU A 116 7.65 8.42 10.15
C GLU A 116 8.57 8.90 11.27
N ASN A 117 9.88 8.71 11.11
CA ASN A 117 10.91 9.11 12.06
C ASN A 117 10.76 8.56 13.49
N SER A 118 9.83 7.66 13.75
CA SER A 118 9.54 7.13 15.08
C SER A 118 9.85 5.65 15.26
N SER A 119 9.62 4.83 14.24
CA SER A 119 9.66 3.37 14.36
C SER A 119 10.40 2.70 13.20
N ASP A 120 10.87 1.47 13.47
CA ASP A 120 11.16 0.50 12.42
C ASP A 120 9.85 -0.05 11.90
N TYR A 121 9.70 -0.23 10.57
CA TYR A 121 8.47 -0.73 9.98
C TYR A 121 8.70 -1.57 8.72
N PHE A 122 7.64 -2.27 8.34
CA PHE A 122 7.59 -3.05 7.12
C PHE A 122 6.27 -2.76 6.39
N ILE A 123 6.33 -2.67 5.05
CA ILE A 123 5.19 -2.40 4.19
C ILE A 123 5.10 -3.49 3.13
N VAL A 124 3.88 -3.97 2.90
CA VAL A 124 3.50 -4.79 1.76
C VAL A 124 2.74 -3.90 0.78
N GLU A 125 3.22 -3.79 -0.45
CA GLU A 125 2.62 -3.00 -1.52
C GLU A 125 2.09 -3.92 -2.62
N ILE A 126 0.82 -3.81 -2.98
CA ILE A 126 0.11 -4.70 -3.91
C ILE A 126 -0.60 -3.90 -4.99
N ASP A 127 -0.20 -4.06 -6.25
CA ASP A 127 -1.00 -3.66 -7.42
C ASP A 127 -1.92 -4.81 -7.83
N SER A 128 -3.08 -4.90 -7.17
CA SER A 128 -4.06 -5.94 -7.44
C SER A 128 -4.91 -5.69 -8.70
N TYR A 129 -4.95 -4.46 -9.18
CA TYR A 129 -5.55 -4.13 -10.48
C TYR A 129 -4.67 -4.58 -11.66
N HIS A 130 -3.37 -4.70 -11.42
CA HIS A 130 -2.35 -4.86 -12.44
C HIS A 130 -2.46 -3.80 -13.54
N ASP A 131 -2.75 -2.57 -13.10
CA ASP A 131 -2.87 -1.39 -13.96
C ASP A 131 -1.55 -0.61 -14.06
N HIS A 132 -0.55 -1.00 -13.24
CA HIS A 132 0.75 -0.36 -13.15
C HIS A 132 0.69 1.12 -12.73
N GLN A 133 -0.38 1.51 -12.07
CA GLN A 133 -0.62 2.88 -11.62
C GLN A 133 -1.10 2.95 -10.17
N THR A 134 -1.85 1.91 -9.73
CA THR A 134 -2.49 1.91 -8.42
C THR A 134 -1.89 0.81 -7.54
N SER A 135 -1.47 1.16 -6.34
CA SER A 135 -1.00 0.20 -5.34
C SER A 135 -1.69 0.39 -4.00
N PHE A 136 -2.00 -0.71 -3.35
CA PHE A 136 -2.52 -0.75 -1.99
C PHE A 136 -1.39 -1.12 -1.04
N ALA A 137 -1.14 -0.29 -0.05
CA ALA A 137 -0.05 -0.44 0.90
C ALA A 137 -0.57 -0.79 2.29
N PHE A 138 0.10 -1.74 2.93
CA PHE A 138 -0.23 -2.26 4.26
C PHE A 138 1.02 -2.20 5.14
N ALA A 139 1.09 -1.20 6.00
CA ALA A 139 2.25 -0.93 6.84
C ALA A 139 2.04 -1.43 8.27
N VAL A 140 3.10 -2.00 8.85
CA VAL A 140 3.13 -2.42 10.26
C VAL A 140 4.46 -2.02 10.88
N ASN A 141 4.42 -1.34 12.02
CA ASN A 141 5.64 -1.01 12.76
C ASN A 141 6.04 -2.12 13.75
N SER A 142 7.20 -2.00 14.35
CA SER A 142 7.80 -3.02 15.24
C SER A 142 7.05 -3.27 16.56
N VAL A 143 6.02 -2.49 16.86
CA VAL A 143 5.14 -2.66 18.03
C VAL A 143 3.69 -2.96 17.64
N GLY A 144 3.42 -3.20 16.35
CA GLY A 144 2.14 -3.66 15.84
C GLY A 144 1.12 -2.56 15.53
N VAL A 145 1.53 -1.30 15.46
CA VAL A 145 0.71 -0.23 14.88
C VAL A 145 0.58 -0.47 13.39
N LYS A 146 -0.63 -0.33 12.86
CA LYS A 146 -0.95 -0.52 11.46
C LYS A 146 -1.35 0.79 10.81
N ALA A 147 -1.03 0.92 9.52
CA ALA A 147 -1.56 1.93 8.64
C ALA A 147 -1.77 1.35 7.25
N ASP A 148 -2.77 1.82 6.53
CA ASP A 148 -2.98 1.49 5.13
C ASP A 148 -3.24 2.76 4.31
N TYR A 149 -2.81 2.72 3.05
CA TYR A 149 -2.97 3.82 2.12
C TYR A 149 -2.97 3.31 0.68
N MET A 150 -3.39 4.15 -0.24
CA MET A 150 -3.35 3.86 -1.66
C MET A 150 -2.39 4.82 -2.37
N ILE A 151 -1.51 4.28 -3.22
CA ILE A 151 -0.70 5.04 -4.17
C ILE A 151 -1.46 5.07 -5.49
N TYR A 152 -1.52 6.22 -6.16
CA TYR A 152 -2.17 6.36 -7.46
C TYR A 152 -1.30 7.11 -8.47
N ASN A 153 -1.65 7.00 -9.77
CA ASN A 153 -0.92 7.60 -10.89
C ASN A 153 0.56 7.19 -10.98
N ASP A 154 0.90 5.98 -10.51
CA ASP A 154 2.29 5.48 -10.51
C ASP A 154 3.29 6.40 -9.79
N ASN A 155 2.81 7.23 -8.86
CA ASN A 155 3.61 8.26 -8.20
C ASN A 155 3.60 8.07 -6.67
N PRO A 156 4.76 7.81 -6.03
CA PRO A 156 4.85 7.57 -4.58
C PRO A 156 4.52 8.81 -3.72
N GLU A 157 4.47 10.01 -4.32
CA GLU A 157 4.04 11.23 -3.64
C GLU A 157 2.53 11.43 -3.69
N MET A 158 1.83 10.68 -4.56
CA MET A 158 0.37 10.71 -4.67
C MET A 158 -0.24 9.59 -3.83
N ILE A 159 -0.53 9.91 -2.59
CA ILE A 159 -1.07 8.98 -1.58
C ILE A 159 -2.48 9.41 -1.20
N ASP A 160 -3.38 8.44 -1.08
CA ASP A 160 -4.69 8.56 -0.44
C ASP A 160 -4.63 7.78 0.89
N ASP A 161 -4.46 8.49 2.00
CA ASP A 161 -4.40 7.96 3.36
C ASP A 161 -5.78 7.84 4.02
N ASP A 162 -6.83 8.38 3.41
CA ASP A 162 -8.22 8.13 3.79
C ASP A 162 -8.71 6.75 3.32
N TRP A 163 -7.94 6.06 2.45
CA TRP A 163 -8.27 4.71 2.00
C TRP A 163 -8.07 3.70 3.12
N ASN A 164 -9.16 3.16 3.64
CA ASN A 164 -9.17 2.27 4.80
C ASN A 164 -9.82 0.93 4.49
N GLN A 165 -9.15 -0.16 4.85
CA GLN A 165 -9.64 -1.53 4.68
C GLN A 165 -9.56 -2.36 5.96
N LYS A 166 -10.30 -3.47 5.97
CA LYS A 166 -10.23 -4.44 7.07
C LYS A 166 -9.21 -5.51 6.72
N TRP A 167 -8.09 -5.48 7.40
CA TRP A 167 -7.02 -6.46 7.33
C TRP A 167 -6.40 -6.68 8.71
N ASN A 168 -5.64 -7.74 8.87
CA ASN A 168 -5.04 -8.09 10.15
C ASN A 168 -3.54 -8.21 10.03
N ALA A 169 -2.84 -7.87 11.10
CA ALA A 169 -1.44 -8.23 11.30
C ALA A 169 -1.13 -8.40 12.78
N LYS A 170 -0.13 -9.24 13.07
CA LYS A 170 0.42 -9.43 14.40
C LYS A 170 1.93 -9.40 14.34
N VAL A 171 2.51 -8.80 15.37
CA VAL A 171 3.95 -8.63 15.54
C VAL A 171 4.39 -9.34 16.81
N GLN A 172 5.47 -10.11 16.70
CA GLN A 172 6.13 -10.73 17.84
C GLN A 172 7.64 -10.47 17.79
N LYS A 173 8.19 -9.87 18.84
CA LYS A 173 9.64 -9.74 19.02
C LYS A 173 10.23 -11.05 19.56
N ASN A 174 11.42 -11.41 19.07
CA ASN A 174 12.15 -12.60 19.47
C ASN A 174 13.65 -12.30 19.60
N GLN A 175 14.48 -13.31 19.85
CA GLN A 175 15.93 -13.12 20.07
C GLN A 175 16.69 -12.71 18.79
N GLU A 176 16.11 -12.93 17.59
CA GLU A 176 16.75 -12.64 16.30
C GLU A 176 16.26 -11.34 15.66
N GLY A 177 15.23 -10.68 16.27
CA GLY A 177 14.60 -9.48 15.76
C GLY A 177 13.10 -9.45 16.04
N TRP A 178 12.28 -9.42 15.00
CA TRP A 178 10.83 -9.45 15.11
C TRP A 178 10.19 -10.08 13.88
N ASN A 179 9.02 -10.65 14.06
CA ASN A 179 8.24 -11.25 12.99
C ASN A 179 6.93 -10.51 12.82
N ILE A 180 6.36 -10.62 11.62
CA ILE A 180 5.02 -10.14 11.32
C ILE A 180 4.26 -11.24 10.59
N GLU A 181 3.03 -11.48 10.98
CA GLU A 181 2.05 -12.20 10.18
C GLU A 181 1.00 -11.23 9.68
N TYR A 182 0.81 -11.18 8.35
CA TYR A 182 -0.26 -10.43 7.71
C TYR A 182 -1.34 -11.39 7.22
N GLU A 183 -2.58 -10.98 7.39
CA GLU A 183 -3.74 -11.52 6.67
C GLU A 183 -4.43 -10.37 5.94
N ILE A 184 -4.39 -10.39 4.62
CA ILE A 184 -5.06 -9.41 3.77
C ILE A 184 -6.20 -10.12 3.04
N PRO A 185 -7.46 -9.88 3.43
CA PRO A 185 -8.61 -10.49 2.79
C PRO A 185 -8.74 -10.02 1.33
N PHE A 186 -9.08 -10.91 0.42
CA PHE A 186 -9.28 -10.57 -0.99
C PHE A 186 -10.38 -9.53 -1.22
N LYS A 187 -11.33 -9.41 -0.30
CA LYS A 187 -12.35 -8.34 -0.33
C LYS A 187 -11.79 -6.93 -0.09
N ALA A 188 -10.60 -6.82 0.54
CA ALA A 188 -9.88 -5.55 0.71
C ALA A 188 -9.15 -5.14 -0.59
N LEU A 189 -8.94 -6.09 -1.49
CA LEU A 189 -8.27 -5.92 -2.76
C LEU A 189 -9.28 -6.11 -3.90
N LYS A 190 -9.12 -5.36 -4.98
CA LYS A 190 -9.91 -5.53 -6.19
C LYS A 190 -9.01 -6.09 -7.28
N PHE A 191 -9.39 -7.19 -7.89
CA PHE A 191 -8.57 -7.88 -8.89
C PHE A 191 -9.18 -7.76 -10.28
N ASN A 192 -8.38 -7.29 -11.25
CA ASN A 192 -8.71 -7.42 -12.67
C ASN A 192 -8.28 -8.80 -13.18
N ASN A 193 -7.04 -9.17 -12.91
CA ASN A 193 -6.50 -10.49 -13.22
C ASN A 193 -5.69 -11.01 -12.03
N PRO A 194 -6.20 -11.96 -11.24
CA PRO A 194 -5.47 -12.50 -10.09
C PRO A 194 -4.25 -13.35 -10.47
N ASP A 195 -4.14 -13.80 -11.72
CA ASP A 195 -3.00 -14.62 -12.16
C ASP A 195 -1.67 -13.85 -12.19
N ASN A 196 -1.73 -12.52 -12.19
CA ASN A 196 -0.55 -11.67 -12.18
C ASN A 196 -0.84 -10.37 -11.44
N ILE A 197 -0.17 -10.16 -10.34
CA ILE A 197 -0.38 -9.04 -9.42
C ILE A 197 0.98 -8.37 -9.19
N GLY A 198 1.01 -7.04 -9.21
CA GLY A 198 2.21 -6.30 -8.83
C GLY A 198 2.46 -6.42 -7.33
N LEU A 199 3.72 -6.60 -6.93
CA LEU A 199 4.12 -6.77 -5.53
C LEU A 199 5.46 -6.11 -5.27
N ASN A 200 5.54 -5.39 -4.16
CA ASN A 200 6.80 -4.91 -3.61
C ASN A 200 6.77 -4.94 -2.08
N PHE A 201 7.93 -4.85 -1.47
CA PHE A 201 8.11 -4.78 -0.03
C PHE A 201 9.09 -3.67 0.32
N ILE A 202 8.75 -2.91 1.35
CA ILE A 202 9.61 -1.87 1.91
C ILE A 202 9.88 -2.20 3.37
N ARG A 203 11.14 -2.10 3.78
CA ARG A 203 11.55 -2.10 5.19
C ARG A 203 12.27 -0.81 5.51
N TYR A 204 11.96 -0.21 6.63
CA TYR A 204 12.68 0.92 7.19
C TYR A 204 13.34 0.59 8.52
N ILE A 205 14.59 1.00 8.68
CA ILE A 205 15.38 0.90 9.91
C ILE A 205 15.68 2.30 10.39
N LYS A 206 14.96 2.74 11.39
CA LYS A 206 15.00 4.12 11.90
C LYS A 206 16.39 4.58 12.29
N ARG A 207 17.12 3.80 13.09
CA ARG A 207 18.43 4.20 13.64
C ARG A 207 19.48 4.51 12.57
N ASN A 208 19.32 3.90 11.39
CA ASN A 208 20.26 4.07 10.27
C ASN A 208 19.70 5.01 9.19
N ASN A 209 18.44 5.42 9.31
CA ASN A 209 17.67 6.06 8.23
C ASN A 209 17.79 5.25 6.92
N GLU A 210 17.61 3.92 7.04
CA GLU A 210 17.92 2.96 5.99
C GLU A 210 16.65 2.34 5.45
N TYR A 211 16.45 2.45 4.13
CA TYR A 211 15.35 1.83 3.41
C TYR A 211 15.85 0.64 2.60
N HIS A 212 15.16 -0.47 2.73
CA HIS A 212 15.32 -1.65 1.88
C HIS A 212 14.07 -1.84 1.05
N SER A 213 14.25 -2.31 -0.19
CA SER A 213 13.14 -2.74 -1.03
C SER A 213 13.45 -4.08 -1.69
N TRP A 214 12.41 -4.84 -1.98
CA TRP A 214 12.54 -6.04 -2.79
C TRP A 214 12.82 -5.67 -4.25
N VAL A 215 12.07 -4.71 -4.79
CA VAL A 215 12.34 -4.13 -6.11
C VAL A 215 12.94 -2.74 -5.93
N VAL A 216 14.15 -2.53 -6.41
CA VAL A 216 14.87 -1.27 -6.28
C VAL A 216 14.92 -0.56 -7.62
N LEU A 217 14.57 0.71 -7.61
CA LEU A 217 14.57 1.58 -8.78
C LEU A 217 15.60 2.69 -8.62
N PRO A 218 16.36 3.02 -9.67
CA PRO A 218 17.19 4.21 -9.68
C PRO A 218 16.36 5.47 -9.37
N ARG A 219 16.99 6.44 -8.71
CA ARG A 219 16.31 7.68 -8.28
C ARG A 219 15.74 8.51 -9.43
N GLU A 220 16.30 8.34 -10.62
CA GLU A 220 15.87 9.05 -11.84
C GLU A 220 14.70 8.34 -12.56
N THR A 221 14.25 7.19 -12.03
CA THR A 221 13.15 6.44 -12.64
C THR A 221 11.83 7.10 -12.27
N GLU A 222 11.04 7.45 -13.27
CA GLU A 222 9.66 7.88 -13.08
C GLU A 222 8.79 6.65 -12.78
N GLY A 223 7.84 6.81 -11.85
CA GLY A 223 6.95 5.75 -11.44
C GLY A 223 7.56 4.77 -10.43
N VAL A 224 6.73 4.08 -9.71
CA VAL A 224 7.11 3.02 -8.76
C VAL A 224 6.27 1.76 -8.94
N VAL A 225 4.95 1.88 -9.09
CA VAL A 225 4.00 0.77 -9.21
C VAL A 225 4.23 -0.02 -10.50
N SER A 226 4.48 0.68 -11.60
CA SER A 226 4.77 0.08 -12.91
C SER A 226 6.01 -0.81 -12.93
N HIS A 227 6.84 -0.72 -11.89
CA HIS A 227 8.09 -1.44 -11.76
C HIS A 227 8.08 -2.56 -10.71
N TYR A 228 6.96 -2.80 -10.08
CA TYR A 228 6.85 -3.87 -9.07
C TYR A 228 7.23 -5.24 -9.64
N GLY A 229 7.70 -6.11 -8.76
CA GLY A 229 7.78 -7.53 -9.04
C GLY A 229 6.38 -8.15 -9.19
N HIS A 230 6.32 -9.44 -9.46
CA HIS A 230 5.07 -10.11 -9.78
C HIS A 230 4.78 -11.26 -8.81
N LEU A 231 3.54 -11.32 -8.37
CA LEU A 231 2.94 -12.47 -7.73
C LEU A 231 2.12 -13.20 -8.79
N VAL A 232 2.51 -14.42 -9.13
CA VAL A 232 2.01 -15.11 -10.34
C VAL A 232 1.34 -16.43 -9.99
N GLY A 233 0.26 -16.75 -10.69
CA GLY A 233 -0.41 -18.05 -10.60
C GLY A 233 -1.37 -18.19 -9.44
N MET A 234 -1.97 -17.10 -8.95
CA MET A 234 -3.03 -17.19 -7.96
C MET A 234 -4.38 -17.49 -8.62
N GLU A 235 -5.03 -18.51 -8.10
CA GLU A 235 -6.40 -18.90 -8.49
C GLU A 235 -7.39 -18.37 -7.44
N ILE A 236 -7.92 -17.17 -7.69
CA ILE A 236 -8.89 -16.52 -6.79
C ILE A 236 -10.28 -16.61 -7.44
N GLU A 237 -11.23 -17.23 -6.76
CA GLU A 237 -12.61 -17.21 -7.19
C GLU A 237 -13.19 -15.80 -7.05
N LYS A 238 -13.85 -15.32 -8.11
CA LYS A 238 -14.53 -14.03 -8.11
C LYS A 238 -15.79 -14.11 -7.27
N ASN A 239 -15.69 -13.78 -6.00
CA ASN A 239 -16.84 -13.79 -5.10
C ASN A 239 -17.69 -12.53 -5.31
N LYS A 240 -19.00 -12.73 -5.53
CA LYS A 240 -19.99 -11.66 -5.47
C LYS A 240 -20.27 -11.37 -4.00
N TYR A 241 -20.11 -10.15 -3.57
CA TYR A 241 -20.46 -9.76 -2.21
C TYR A 241 -21.27 -8.47 -2.16
N LEU A 242 -22.12 -8.40 -1.16
CA LEU A 242 -22.89 -7.23 -0.82
C LEU A 242 -22.38 -6.70 0.52
N SER A 243 -21.93 -5.45 0.55
CA SER A 243 -21.48 -4.78 1.75
C SER A 243 -22.52 -3.76 2.20
N PHE A 244 -22.82 -3.77 3.50
CA PHE A 244 -23.67 -2.80 4.17
C PHE A 244 -22.83 -2.01 5.17
N ARG A 245 -22.84 -0.71 5.06
CA ARG A 245 -22.17 0.19 6.03
C ARG A 245 -23.18 1.21 6.54
N PRO A 246 -23.95 0.90 7.60
CA PRO A 246 -24.78 1.89 8.25
C PRO A 246 -23.89 2.87 9.02
N TYR A 247 -24.24 4.15 9.00
CA TYR A 247 -23.58 5.15 9.83
C TYR A 247 -24.60 6.08 10.48
N LEU A 248 -24.24 6.58 11.64
CA LEU A 248 -25.02 7.53 12.40
C LEU A 248 -24.07 8.62 12.89
N LEU A 249 -24.37 9.84 12.52
CA LEU A 249 -23.60 11.01 12.93
C LEU A 249 -24.45 11.86 13.87
N PHE A 250 -23.88 12.20 15.02
CA PHE A 250 -24.43 13.20 15.94
C PHE A 250 -23.45 14.35 16.03
N GLY A 251 -23.89 15.53 15.68
CA GLY A 251 -23.17 16.78 15.86
C GLY A 251 -23.91 17.67 16.85
N SER A 252 -23.18 18.33 17.72
CA SER A 252 -23.70 19.40 18.58
C SER A 252 -22.72 20.56 18.55
N THR A 253 -23.17 21.71 18.06
CA THR A 253 -22.40 22.94 18.09
C THR A 253 -23.05 23.90 19.06
N SER A 254 -22.30 24.35 20.06
CA SER A 254 -22.72 25.32 21.06
C SER A 254 -21.81 26.54 20.98
N TYR A 255 -22.38 27.69 20.78
CA TYR A 255 -21.64 28.95 20.76
C TYR A 255 -21.68 29.58 22.18
N ASN A 256 -20.54 30.10 22.63
CA ASN A 256 -20.52 30.87 23.88
C ASN A 256 -21.24 32.20 23.72
N ASP A 257 -21.68 32.80 24.85
CA ASP A 257 -22.51 34.02 24.84
C ASP A 257 -21.81 35.22 24.13
N PHE A 258 -20.49 35.29 24.18
CA PHE A 258 -19.74 36.34 23.50
C PHE A 258 -19.77 36.19 21.98
N TYR A 259 -19.60 34.96 21.52
CA TYR A 259 -19.61 34.65 20.08
C TYR A 259 -21.01 34.82 19.48
N TYR A 260 -22.04 34.36 20.22
CA TYR A 260 -23.44 34.48 19.82
C TYR A 260 -23.90 35.95 19.69
N LYS A 261 -23.52 36.82 20.65
CA LYS A 261 -23.82 38.28 20.60
C LYS A 261 -23.18 38.96 19.36
N ASN A 262 -21.95 38.56 19.02
CA ASN A 262 -21.29 39.16 17.84
C ASN A 262 -21.87 38.68 16.53
N ILE A 263 -22.37 37.44 16.47
CA ILE A 263 -23.09 36.92 15.29
C ILE A 263 -24.48 37.53 15.17
N GLU A 264 -25.20 37.75 16.28
CA GLU A 264 -26.51 38.36 16.32
C GLU A 264 -26.48 39.81 15.77
N LEU A 265 -25.39 40.53 16.05
CA LEU A 265 -25.17 41.89 15.50
C LEU A 265 -24.86 41.88 13.98
N MET A 266 -24.48 40.77 13.42
CA MET A 266 -24.21 40.58 11.98
C MET A 266 -25.37 39.96 11.21
N ASN A 267 -26.37 39.41 11.91
CA ASN A 267 -27.51 38.72 11.29
C ASN A 267 -28.81 39.52 11.48
N GLU A 268 -29.14 40.34 10.53
CA GLU A 268 -30.57 40.73 10.26
C GLU A 268 -31.42 39.55 9.76
N PHE A 269 -30.82 38.36 9.67
CA PHE A 269 -31.45 37.11 9.20
C PHE A 269 -31.37 36.03 10.27
N ASN A 270 -32.46 35.75 10.92
CA ASN A 270 -32.73 34.72 11.95
C ASN A 270 -32.32 33.27 11.58
N ILE A 271 -31.05 32.95 11.45
CA ILE A 271 -30.64 31.62 10.96
C ILE A 271 -29.74 30.80 11.94
N ILE A 272 -29.28 31.36 13.03
CA ILE A 272 -28.34 30.62 13.92
C ILE A 272 -28.97 30.43 15.29
N ASP A 273 -29.30 29.18 15.59
CA ASP A 273 -29.66 28.76 16.95
C ASP A 273 -28.39 28.67 17.80
N LYS A 274 -28.45 29.13 19.06
CA LYS A 274 -27.32 29.06 20.03
C LYS A 274 -26.79 27.64 20.22
N ASN A 275 -27.66 26.64 20.06
CA ASN A 275 -27.34 25.23 20.09
C ASN A 275 -27.86 24.58 18.79
N ASN A 276 -26.98 24.18 17.94
CA ASN A 276 -27.32 23.42 16.75
C ASN A 276 -27.06 21.94 16.98
N TYR A 277 -28.07 21.11 16.70
CA TYR A 277 -27.98 19.65 16.79
C TYR A 277 -28.15 19.05 15.40
N GLU A 278 -27.11 18.38 14.94
CA GLU A 278 -27.16 17.67 13.67
C GLU A 278 -27.28 16.17 13.91
N LYS A 279 -28.19 15.55 13.18
CA LYS A 279 -28.38 14.10 13.20
C LYS A 279 -28.42 13.64 11.74
N LEU A 280 -27.48 12.77 11.38
CA LEU A 280 -27.45 12.17 10.07
C LEU A 280 -27.43 10.65 10.22
N LEU A 281 -28.38 9.99 9.57
CA LEU A 281 -28.43 8.54 9.43
C LEU A 281 -28.22 8.23 7.95
N GLY A 282 -27.26 7.40 7.64
CA GLY A 282 -26.99 6.99 6.28
C GLY A 282 -26.67 5.50 6.19
N LEU A 283 -26.70 4.99 4.96
CA LEU A 283 -26.41 3.61 4.62
C LEU A 283 -25.67 3.57 3.29
N ASP A 284 -24.42 3.11 3.32
CA ASP A 284 -23.67 2.82 2.12
C ASP A 284 -23.90 1.35 1.73
N LEU A 285 -24.32 1.14 0.51
CA LEU A 285 -24.51 -0.18 -0.08
C LEU A 285 -23.49 -0.35 -1.19
N THR A 286 -22.61 -1.34 -1.07
CA THR A 286 -21.69 -1.70 -2.15
C THR A 286 -21.98 -3.11 -2.61
N TYR A 287 -22.35 -3.26 -3.88
CA TYR A 287 -22.52 -4.56 -4.53
C TYR A 287 -21.46 -4.77 -5.59
N ASN A 288 -20.67 -5.80 -5.44
CA ASN A 288 -19.60 -6.13 -6.37
C ASN A 288 -20.05 -7.21 -7.35
N ILE A 289 -20.06 -6.87 -8.65
CA ILE A 289 -20.36 -7.77 -9.76
C ILE A 289 -19.15 -7.79 -10.70
N ASN A 290 -18.37 -8.83 -10.69
CA ASN A 290 -17.33 -9.14 -11.71
C ASN A 290 -16.37 -8.02 -12.02
N ASN A 291 -15.96 -7.12 -11.36
CA ASN A 291 -15.09 -5.94 -11.61
C ASN A 291 -15.83 -4.59 -11.65
N PHE A 292 -17.16 -4.57 -11.49
CA PHE A 292 -17.90 -3.33 -11.33
C PHE A 292 -18.38 -3.21 -9.88
N SER A 293 -18.07 -2.10 -9.23
CA SER A 293 -18.67 -1.71 -7.95
C SER A 293 -19.71 -0.65 -8.23
N ILE A 294 -20.92 -0.85 -7.72
CA ILE A 294 -21.99 0.16 -7.72
C ILE A 294 -22.02 0.70 -6.29
N PHE A 295 -21.81 2.00 -6.15
CA PHE A 295 -21.85 2.74 -4.88
C PHE A 295 -23.20 3.36 -4.68
#